data_6906c05b81b891aa5305b727f0148fd7
#
_entry.id   6906c05b81b891aa5305b727f0148fd7
#
_cell.length_a   1.000
_cell.length_b   1.000
_cell.length_c   1.000
_cell.angle_alpha   90.00
_cell.angle_beta   90.00
_cell.angle_gamma   90.00
#
_symmetry.space_group_name_H-M   'P 1'
#
loop_
_entity.id
_entity.type
_entity.pdbx_description
1 polymer ?
#
loop_
_entity_poly.entity_id
_entity_poly.type
_entity_poly.pdbx_seq_one_letter_code
_entity_poly.pdbx_strand_id
1 'polypeptide(L)'
;MFEAFIARLQQGHRTMRYPDGPAPELPDRFVGRPVLDKSGCRECGECADACPVGALTVVDGGPQLDTGACLFCRQCELACTHGGVHFTKEHRLAGARREDLIVKPGPATIAKAYSEEIHKRFGRSLKLRQVSAGGCNACEADSNVLNTLAWDLGRFGVQFVASPRHADALLITGPVTENMLLGLKKTYEAVPAPKFVIAVGACAIAGGPYRGHAECHDGASGTLKVDLFIPGCPPHPLTILDGILRVLGKVEE
;
A
#
# COMPACT_ATOMS: atom_id res chain seq x y z
N MET A 1 36.07 10.11 -18.58
CA MET A 1 35.22 11.13 -17.95
C MET A 1 34.36 11.85 -19.00
N PHE A 2 34.91 12.25 -20.13
CA PHE A 2 34.18 12.94 -21.22
C PHE A 2 33.10 12.06 -21.87
N GLU A 3 33.37 10.77 -22.06
CA GLU A 3 32.40 9.79 -22.59
C GLU A 3 31.17 9.61 -21.71
N ALA A 4 31.35 9.60 -20.38
CA ALA A 4 30.24 9.54 -19.42
C ALA A 4 29.35 10.79 -19.50
N PHE A 5 29.93 11.95 -19.74
CA PHE A 5 29.20 13.21 -19.96
C PHE A 5 28.41 13.20 -21.27
N ILE A 6 29.02 12.72 -22.36
CA ILE A 6 28.32 12.54 -23.63
C ILE A 6 27.18 11.53 -23.51
N ALA A 7 27.43 10.38 -22.88
CA ALA A 7 26.41 9.38 -22.63
C ALA A 7 25.23 9.96 -21.81
N ARG A 8 25.53 10.78 -20.80
CA ARG A 8 24.51 11.47 -20.00
C ARG A 8 23.64 12.41 -20.85
N LEU A 9 24.25 13.18 -21.72
CA LEU A 9 23.52 14.07 -22.64
C LEU A 9 22.65 13.30 -23.63
N GLN A 10 23.16 12.20 -24.18
CA GLN A 10 22.43 11.36 -25.14
C GLN A 10 21.28 10.58 -24.52
N GLN A 11 21.48 10.08 -23.30
CA GLN A 11 20.48 9.25 -22.61
C GLN A 11 19.40 10.07 -21.89
N GLY A 12 19.66 11.34 -21.59
CA GLY A 12 18.75 12.20 -20.85
C GLY A 12 18.46 11.70 -19.43
N HIS A 13 17.27 12.00 -18.92
CA HIS A 13 16.81 11.54 -17.62
C HIS A 13 16.10 10.18 -17.74
N ARG A 14 16.51 9.21 -16.92
CA ARG A 14 15.88 7.88 -16.81
C ARG A 14 14.89 7.80 -15.64
N THR A 15 14.98 8.72 -14.70
CA THR A 15 14.09 8.81 -13.54
C THR A 15 12.77 9.44 -13.95
N MET A 16 11.65 8.85 -13.56
CA MET A 16 10.34 9.41 -13.83
C MET A 16 10.14 10.75 -13.11
N ARG A 17 9.34 11.63 -13.68
CA ARG A 17 9.12 12.98 -13.14
C ARG A 17 8.11 13.03 -12.00
N TYR A 18 7.42 11.93 -11.71
CA TYR A 18 6.46 11.90 -10.60
C TYR A 18 7.15 12.23 -9.26
N PRO A 19 6.57 13.08 -8.39
CA PRO A 19 5.23 13.70 -8.46
C PRO A 19 5.18 15.04 -9.20
N ASP A 20 6.30 15.67 -9.55
CA ASP A 20 6.35 16.99 -10.21
C ASP A 20 5.79 16.98 -11.64
N GLY A 21 5.64 15.80 -12.23
CA GLY A 21 5.02 15.54 -13.51
C GLY A 21 3.89 14.52 -13.40
N PRO A 22 3.24 14.20 -14.53
CA PRO A 22 2.17 13.22 -14.54
C PRO A 22 2.67 11.85 -14.05
N ALA A 23 1.78 11.10 -13.39
CA ALA A 23 2.03 9.71 -13.06
C ALA A 23 2.37 8.90 -14.33
N PRO A 24 3.26 7.90 -14.25
CA PRO A 24 3.55 7.05 -15.39
C PRO A 24 2.27 6.34 -15.85
N GLU A 25 2.22 6.08 -17.16
CA GLU A 25 1.12 5.30 -17.73
C GLU A 25 1.09 3.91 -17.11
N LEU A 26 -0.06 3.54 -16.57
CA LEU A 26 -0.25 2.25 -15.92
C LEU A 26 -0.72 1.21 -16.95
N PRO A 27 -0.24 -0.04 -16.86
CA PRO A 27 -0.63 -1.09 -17.79
C PRO A 27 -2.14 -1.36 -17.74
N ASP A 28 -2.69 -1.93 -18.84
CA ASP A 28 -4.14 -2.18 -18.93
C ASP A 28 -4.66 -3.10 -17.85
N ARG A 29 -3.87 -4.05 -17.41
CA ARG A 29 -4.19 -4.98 -16.32
C ARG A 29 -4.02 -4.39 -14.91
N PHE A 30 -3.58 -3.13 -14.78
CA PHE A 30 -3.47 -2.50 -13.47
C PHE A 30 -4.88 -2.37 -12.85
N VAL A 31 -4.99 -2.77 -11.60
CA VAL A 31 -6.22 -2.72 -10.81
C VAL A 31 -6.01 -1.74 -9.67
N GLY A 32 -6.61 -0.58 -9.80
CA GLY A 32 -6.50 0.48 -8.81
C GLY A 32 -7.75 0.57 -7.92
N ARG A 33 -8.13 1.78 -7.56
CA ARG A 33 -9.21 2.03 -6.62
C ARG A 33 -10.54 1.47 -7.11
N PRO A 34 -11.26 0.68 -6.29
CA PRO A 34 -12.64 0.30 -6.58
C PRO A 34 -13.58 1.49 -6.47
N VAL A 35 -14.58 1.50 -7.34
CA VAL A 35 -15.74 2.39 -7.29
C VAL A 35 -16.98 1.52 -7.11
N LEU A 36 -17.81 1.90 -6.15
CA LEU A 36 -19.05 1.21 -5.82
C LEU A 36 -20.22 2.13 -6.19
N ASP A 37 -21.08 1.65 -7.09
CA ASP A 37 -22.24 2.39 -7.57
C ASP A 37 -23.53 1.81 -6.97
N LYS A 38 -24.20 2.62 -6.16
CA LYS A 38 -25.48 2.24 -5.58
C LYS A 38 -26.59 2.12 -6.63
N SER A 39 -26.54 2.93 -7.69
CA SER A 39 -27.56 2.91 -8.74
C SER A 39 -27.52 1.62 -9.58
N GLY A 40 -26.33 1.05 -9.75
CA GLY A 40 -26.12 -0.26 -10.38
C GLY A 40 -26.24 -1.44 -9.42
N CYS A 41 -26.37 -1.23 -8.11
CA CYS A 41 -26.46 -2.30 -7.13
C CYS A 41 -27.92 -2.74 -6.91
N ARG A 42 -28.15 -4.06 -6.99
CA ARG A 42 -29.45 -4.67 -6.66
C ARG A 42 -29.44 -5.43 -5.32
N GLU A 43 -28.39 -5.27 -4.54
CA GLU A 43 -28.22 -5.91 -3.23
C GLU A 43 -28.35 -7.46 -3.28
N CYS A 44 -28.06 -8.08 -4.46
CA CYS A 44 -28.20 -9.52 -4.66
C CYS A 44 -27.14 -10.36 -3.93
N GLY A 45 -26.01 -9.78 -3.48
CA GLY A 45 -24.97 -10.49 -2.76
C GLY A 45 -23.92 -11.19 -3.62
N GLU A 46 -24.15 -11.42 -4.91
CA GLU A 46 -23.26 -12.20 -5.81
C GLU A 46 -21.80 -11.73 -5.79
N CYS A 47 -21.58 -10.42 -5.72
CA CYS A 47 -20.23 -9.85 -5.65
C CYS A 47 -19.54 -10.13 -4.30
N ALA A 48 -20.29 -10.24 -3.21
CA ALA A 48 -19.77 -10.60 -1.90
C ALA A 48 -19.43 -12.10 -1.85
N ASP A 49 -20.31 -12.95 -2.36
CA ASP A 49 -20.11 -14.40 -2.43
C ASP A 49 -18.91 -14.79 -3.31
N ALA A 50 -18.67 -14.00 -4.38
CA ALA A 50 -17.50 -14.18 -5.25
C ALA A 50 -16.18 -13.72 -4.62
N CYS A 51 -16.18 -13.04 -3.46
CA CYS A 51 -14.97 -12.52 -2.86
C CYS A 51 -14.21 -13.59 -2.07
N PRO A 52 -13.02 -14.05 -2.50
CA PRO A 52 -12.31 -15.17 -1.89
C PRO A 52 -11.82 -14.91 -0.46
N VAL A 53 -11.80 -13.65 -0.03
CA VAL A 53 -11.31 -13.24 1.30
C VAL A 53 -12.35 -12.47 2.11
N GLY A 54 -13.60 -12.40 1.64
CA GLY A 54 -14.68 -11.69 2.32
C GLY A 54 -14.41 -10.18 2.51
N ALA A 55 -13.63 -9.59 1.59
CA ALA A 55 -13.32 -8.15 1.65
C ALA A 55 -14.49 -7.27 1.20
N LEU A 56 -15.47 -7.81 0.48
CA LEU A 56 -16.67 -7.13 0.03
C LEU A 56 -17.88 -7.66 0.77
N THR A 57 -18.68 -6.76 1.29
CA THR A 57 -19.95 -7.06 1.98
C THR A 57 -21.06 -6.21 1.38
N VAL A 58 -22.28 -6.70 1.42
CA VAL A 58 -23.47 -5.93 1.08
C VAL A 58 -24.26 -5.69 2.36
N VAL A 59 -24.48 -4.43 2.68
CA VAL A 59 -25.21 -4.00 3.88
C VAL A 59 -26.33 -3.04 3.46
N ASP A 60 -27.18 -2.65 4.38
CA ASP A 60 -28.21 -1.62 4.13
C ASP A 60 -27.54 -0.35 3.59
N GLY A 61 -27.88 0.00 2.34
CA GLY A 61 -27.25 1.12 1.63
C GLY A 61 -26.27 0.75 0.53
N GLY A 62 -26.01 -0.54 0.30
CA GLY A 62 -25.23 -1.07 -0.83
C GLY A 62 -23.94 -1.77 -0.47
N PRO A 63 -23.09 -2.02 -1.48
CA PRO A 63 -21.85 -2.73 -1.27
C PRO A 63 -20.82 -1.89 -0.49
N GLN A 64 -20.04 -2.54 0.36
CA GLN A 64 -18.87 -1.96 1.02
C GLN A 64 -17.66 -2.84 0.75
N LEU A 65 -16.54 -2.25 0.37
CA LEU A 65 -15.31 -2.98 0.07
C LEU A 65 -14.17 -2.49 0.95
N ASP A 66 -13.60 -3.41 1.70
CA ASP A 66 -12.39 -3.20 2.49
C ASP A 66 -11.16 -3.37 1.59
N THR A 67 -10.58 -2.28 1.10
CA THR A 67 -9.37 -2.31 0.25
C THR A 67 -8.15 -2.85 0.99
N GLY A 68 -8.12 -2.73 2.32
CA GLY A 68 -7.04 -3.27 3.14
C GLY A 68 -7.01 -4.80 3.22
N ALA A 69 -8.17 -5.46 3.03
CA ALA A 69 -8.28 -6.91 2.94
C ALA A 69 -8.36 -7.40 1.48
N CYS A 70 -8.62 -6.50 0.51
CA CYS A 70 -8.84 -6.83 -0.89
C CYS A 70 -7.57 -7.38 -1.57
N LEU A 71 -7.72 -8.46 -2.34
CA LEU A 71 -6.66 -9.02 -3.18
C LEU A 71 -6.58 -8.37 -4.57
N PHE A 72 -7.45 -7.41 -4.89
CA PHE A 72 -7.53 -6.76 -6.20
C PHE A 72 -7.69 -7.75 -7.37
N CYS A 73 -8.33 -8.90 -7.14
CA CYS A 73 -8.51 -9.98 -8.11
C CYS A 73 -9.67 -9.76 -9.10
N ARG A 74 -10.52 -8.76 -8.86
CA ARG A 74 -11.69 -8.38 -9.69
C ARG A 74 -12.80 -9.44 -9.76
N GLN A 75 -12.79 -10.50 -8.97
CA GLN A 75 -13.86 -11.52 -9.01
C GLN A 75 -15.24 -10.90 -8.72
N CYS A 76 -15.32 -9.96 -7.78
CA CYS A 76 -16.55 -9.23 -7.46
C CYS A 76 -17.05 -8.36 -8.63
N GLU A 77 -16.14 -7.77 -9.43
CA GLU A 77 -16.51 -7.00 -10.64
C GLU A 77 -17.04 -7.92 -11.74
N LEU A 78 -16.38 -9.08 -11.93
CA LEU A 78 -16.82 -10.08 -12.91
C LEU A 78 -18.16 -10.73 -12.55
N ALA A 79 -18.42 -10.93 -11.26
CA ALA A 79 -19.68 -11.49 -10.77
C ALA A 79 -20.83 -10.47 -10.81
N CYS A 80 -20.53 -9.16 -10.76
CA CYS A 80 -21.54 -8.11 -10.70
C CYS A 80 -22.09 -7.80 -12.10
N THR A 81 -23.17 -8.48 -12.51
CA THR A 81 -23.82 -8.26 -13.81
C THR A 81 -24.53 -6.91 -13.96
N HIS A 82 -24.69 -6.19 -12.87
CA HIS A 82 -25.46 -4.94 -12.80
C HIS A 82 -24.57 -3.69 -12.72
N GLY A 83 -23.23 -3.84 -12.74
CA GLY A 83 -22.30 -2.70 -12.74
C GLY A 83 -22.14 -1.98 -11.40
N GLY A 84 -22.57 -2.60 -10.29
CA GLY A 84 -22.45 -2.02 -8.95
C GLY A 84 -21.02 -1.97 -8.40
N VAL A 85 -20.07 -2.69 -9.03
CA VAL A 85 -18.64 -2.76 -8.63
C VAL A 85 -17.77 -2.66 -9.85
N HIS A 86 -16.83 -1.73 -9.88
CA HIS A 86 -15.77 -1.71 -10.88
C HIS A 86 -14.47 -1.15 -10.32
N PHE A 87 -13.33 -1.49 -10.95
CA PHE A 87 -12.02 -1.01 -10.56
C PHE A 87 -11.49 0.00 -11.57
N THR A 88 -10.88 1.07 -11.07
CA THR A 88 -10.30 2.14 -11.88
C THR A 88 -8.79 1.97 -12.02
N LYS A 89 -8.13 2.91 -12.70
CA LYS A 89 -6.66 3.04 -12.73
C LYS A 89 -6.14 4.04 -11.68
N GLU A 90 -6.93 4.41 -10.69
CA GLU A 90 -6.48 5.29 -9.60
C GLU A 90 -5.55 4.53 -8.65
N HIS A 91 -4.31 4.98 -8.54
CA HIS A 91 -3.25 4.34 -7.75
C HIS A 91 -3.13 4.85 -6.32
N ARG A 92 -3.78 5.98 -5.99
CA ARG A 92 -3.75 6.59 -4.65
C ARG A 92 -4.70 5.85 -3.71
N LEU A 93 -4.16 4.84 -3.04
CA LEU A 93 -4.92 3.91 -2.20
C LEU A 93 -4.57 4.01 -0.72
N ALA A 94 -3.42 4.63 -0.38
CA ALA A 94 -2.93 4.67 0.98
C ALA A 94 -3.81 5.51 1.91
N GLY A 95 -3.94 5.05 3.17
CA GLY A 95 -4.68 5.74 4.22
C GLY A 95 -3.92 5.73 5.55
N ALA A 96 -4.06 6.79 6.36
CA ALA A 96 -3.46 6.89 7.68
C ALA A 96 -4.23 6.08 8.74
N ARG A 97 -5.50 5.78 8.51
CA ARG A 97 -6.35 5.02 9.42
C ARG A 97 -6.93 3.81 8.73
N ARG A 98 -7.15 2.75 9.50
CA ARG A 98 -7.71 1.49 8.98
C ARG A 98 -9.11 1.68 8.37
N GLU A 99 -9.90 2.54 8.96
CA GLU A 99 -11.26 2.85 8.52
C GLU A 99 -11.29 3.58 7.17
N ASP A 100 -10.24 4.32 6.83
CA ASP A 100 -10.14 5.04 5.57
C ASP A 100 -10.00 4.10 4.35
N LEU A 101 -9.72 2.82 4.60
CA LEU A 101 -9.64 1.79 3.57
C LEU A 101 -11.00 1.17 3.22
N ILE A 102 -12.07 1.54 3.91
CA ILE A 102 -13.42 1.07 3.61
C ILE A 102 -14.04 1.96 2.54
N VAL A 103 -14.20 1.42 1.35
CA VAL A 103 -14.88 2.10 0.24
C VAL A 103 -16.38 1.82 0.32
N LYS A 104 -17.17 2.88 0.20
CA LYS A 104 -18.64 2.86 0.20
C LYS A 104 -19.16 3.48 -1.10
N PRO A 105 -20.43 3.22 -1.48
CA PRO A 105 -21.05 3.91 -2.60
C PRO A 105 -21.05 5.43 -2.43
N GLY A 106 -20.72 6.12 -3.52
CA GLY A 106 -20.68 7.59 -3.52
C GLY A 106 -19.47 8.13 -4.30
N PRO A 107 -19.24 9.44 -4.24
CA PRO A 107 -18.08 10.03 -4.92
C PRO A 107 -16.78 9.42 -4.42
N ALA A 108 -15.88 9.13 -5.35
CA ALA A 108 -14.58 8.55 -5.02
C ALA A 108 -13.75 9.57 -4.22
N THR A 109 -13.60 9.34 -2.93
CA THR A 109 -12.74 10.13 -2.06
C THR A 109 -11.40 9.40 -1.89
N ILE A 110 -10.29 10.12 -2.01
CA ILE A 110 -8.96 9.58 -1.72
C ILE A 110 -8.77 9.63 -0.21
N ALA A 111 -8.36 8.51 0.38
CA ALA A 111 -8.11 8.46 1.82
C ALA A 111 -6.95 9.40 2.18
N LYS A 112 -7.06 10.05 3.33
CA LYS A 112 -6.02 10.91 3.84
C LYS A 112 -4.83 10.07 4.32
N ALA A 113 -3.66 10.30 3.72
CA ALA A 113 -2.41 9.65 4.12
C ALA A 113 -1.48 10.57 4.91
N TYR A 114 -1.61 11.88 4.73
CA TYR A 114 -0.76 12.88 5.38
C TYR A 114 -0.85 12.86 6.90
N SER A 115 0.28 12.99 7.56
CA SER A 115 0.40 13.16 9.01
C SER A 115 1.35 14.31 9.32
N GLU A 116 0.83 15.38 9.93
CA GLU A 116 1.62 16.54 10.31
C GLU A 116 2.76 16.17 11.28
N GLU A 117 2.51 15.26 12.20
CA GLU A 117 3.52 14.79 13.14
C GLU A 117 4.66 14.06 12.41
N ILE A 118 4.34 13.16 11.49
CA ILE A 118 5.33 12.41 10.69
C ILE A 118 6.08 13.36 9.77
N HIS A 119 5.36 14.27 9.09
CA HIS A 119 5.97 15.28 8.21
C HIS A 119 6.97 16.16 8.95
N LYS A 120 6.60 16.70 10.11
CA LYS A 120 7.47 17.56 10.91
C LYS A 120 8.77 16.88 11.32
N ARG A 121 8.73 15.58 11.58
CA ARG A 121 9.88 14.81 12.06
C ARG A 121 10.71 14.20 10.93
N PHE A 122 10.05 13.65 9.92
CA PHE A 122 10.66 12.80 8.89
C PHE A 122 10.52 13.35 7.46
N GLY A 123 9.87 14.50 7.27
CA GLY A 123 9.59 15.06 5.94
C GLY A 123 10.85 15.35 5.09
N ARG A 124 12.01 15.53 5.72
CA ARG A 124 13.29 15.75 5.02
C ARG A 124 14.05 14.47 4.73
N SER A 125 13.99 13.50 5.63
CA SER A 125 14.73 12.23 5.53
C SER A 125 13.97 11.15 6.27
N LEU A 126 13.80 10.00 5.63
CA LEU A 126 13.13 8.83 6.18
C LEU A 126 13.95 7.59 5.90
N LYS A 127 14.37 6.89 6.94
CA LYS A 127 15.06 5.62 6.85
C LYS A 127 14.11 4.48 7.21
N LEU A 128 13.90 3.56 6.30
CA LEU A 128 12.98 2.44 6.43
C LEU A 128 13.73 1.14 6.73
N ARG A 129 13.29 0.41 7.73
CA ARG A 129 13.64 -1.00 7.91
C ARG A 129 12.49 -1.86 7.42
N GLN A 130 12.71 -2.60 6.33
CA GLN A 130 11.74 -3.57 5.85
C GLN A 130 11.78 -4.85 6.70
N VAL A 131 10.59 -5.35 7.07
CA VAL A 131 10.41 -6.62 7.77
C VAL A 131 9.43 -7.47 6.96
N SER A 132 9.94 -8.57 6.37
CA SER A 132 9.10 -9.60 5.79
C SER A 132 8.58 -10.51 6.90
N ALA A 133 7.30 -10.44 7.17
CA ALA A 133 6.66 -11.16 8.27
C ALA A 133 5.89 -12.41 7.79
N GLY A 134 6.52 -13.21 6.92
CA GLY A 134 6.01 -14.49 6.43
C GLY A 134 5.16 -14.38 5.15
N GLY A 135 5.38 -13.35 4.32
CA GLY A 135 4.68 -13.17 3.05
C GLY A 135 5.26 -13.98 1.89
N CYS A 136 4.64 -13.84 0.71
CA CYS A 136 5.01 -14.51 -0.53
C CYS A 136 6.13 -13.81 -1.33
N ASN A 137 6.76 -12.79 -0.77
CA ASN A 137 7.80 -11.93 -1.36
C ASN A 137 7.32 -10.95 -2.46
N ALA A 138 6.04 -10.90 -2.81
CA ALA A 138 5.57 -9.99 -3.86
C ALA A 138 5.63 -8.50 -3.41
N CYS A 139 5.15 -8.20 -2.20
CA CYS A 139 5.21 -6.85 -1.65
C CYS A 139 6.66 -6.37 -1.43
N GLU A 140 7.57 -7.27 -1.05
CA GLU A 140 8.98 -7.00 -0.91
C GLU A 140 9.62 -6.66 -2.27
N ALA A 141 9.29 -7.42 -3.32
CA ALA A 141 9.79 -7.19 -4.67
C ALA A 141 9.38 -5.80 -5.17
N ASP A 142 8.09 -5.44 -5.03
CA ASP A 142 7.58 -4.13 -5.46
C ASP A 142 8.09 -2.97 -4.60
N SER A 143 8.35 -3.20 -3.31
CA SER A 143 9.03 -2.22 -2.46
C SER A 143 10.50 -2.02 -2.87
N ASN A 144 11.20 -3.09 -3.24
CA ASN A 144 12.60 -3.03 -3.67
C ASN A 144 12.77 -2.35 -5.03
N VAL A 145 11.78 -2.44 -5.92
CA VAL A 145 11.76 -1.73 -7.22
C VAL A 145 11.89 -0.22 -7.03
N LEU A 146 11.44 0.35 -5.92
CA LEU A 146 11.56 1.78 -5.62
C LEU A 146 13.02 2.27 -5.54
N ASN A 147 13.99 1.37 -5.31
CA ASN A 147 15.42 1.70 -5.33
C ASN A 147 16.04 1.68 -6.73
N THR A 148 15.29 1.30 -7.75
CA THR A 148 15.79 1.29 -9.13
C THR A 148 15.87 2.69 -9.71
N LEU A 149 16.66 2.81 -10.78
CA LEU A 149 16.96 4.10 -11.42
C LEU A 149 15.70 4.87 -11.88
N ALA A 150 14.66 4.16 -12.30
CA ALA A 150 13.42 4.78 -12.77
C ALA A 150 12.62 5.43 -11.63
N TRP A 151 12.56 4.78 -10.47
CA TRP A 151 11.80 5.23 -9.30
C TRP A 151 12.61 6.17 -8.39
N ASP A 152 13.89 5.85 -8.18
CA ASP A 152 14.86 6.66 -7.44
C ASP A 152 14.30 7.23 -6.12
N LEU A 153 13.88 6.31 -5.24
CA LEU A 153 13.30 6.65 -3.93
C LEU A 153 14.24 7.57 -3.12
N GLY A 154 15.55 7.41 -3.31
CA GLY A 154 16.58 8.18 -2.64
C GLY A 154 16.50 9.69 -2.88
N ARG A 155 16.01 10.14 -4.05
CA ARG A 155 15.85 11.58 -4.35
C ARG A 155 14.86 12.29 -3.43
N PHE A 156 13.94 11.53 -2.84
CA PHE A 156 12.98 12.04 -1.87
C PHE A 156 13.51 12.01 -0.42
N GLY A 157 14.77 11.63 -0.23
CA GLY A 157 15.36 11.46 1.10
C GLY A 157 14.87 10.19 1.81
N VAL A 158 14.29 9.24 1.08
CA VAL A 158 13.79 7.97 1.63
C VAL A 158 14.77 6.85 1.26
N GLN A 159 15.21 6.06 2.25
CA GLN A 159 16.19 5.01 2.06
C GLN A 159 15.85 3.77 2.88
N PHE A 160 16.11 2.59 2.33
CA PHE A 160 16.09 1.34 3.10
C PHE A 160 17.43 1.13 3.80
N VAL A 161 17.37 0.76 5.08
CA VAL A 161 18.55 0.51 5.91
C VAL A 161 18.56 -0.92 6.45
N ALA A 162 19.76 -1.51 6.55
CA ALA A 162 19.91 -2.89 6.99
C ALA A 162 19.69 -3.05 8.50
N SER A 163 20.08 -2.08 9.32
CA SER A 163 19.93 -2.13 10.77
C SER A 163 18.71 -1.34 11.25
N PRO A 164 17.85 -1.94 12.10
CA PRO A 164 16.72 -1.22 12.68
C PRO A 164 17.13 -0.05 13.58
N ARG A 165 18.34 -0.08 14.14
CA ARG A 165 18.87 1.02 14.97
C ARG A 165 19.14 2.30 14.18
N HIS A 166 19.20 2.21 12.85
CA HIS A 166 19.37 3.35 11.96
C HIS A 166 18.08 3.71 11.21
N ALA A 167 16.98 3.03 11.53
CA ALA A 167 15.68 3.28 10.90
C ALA A 167 14.85 4.27 11.70
N ASP A 168 14.01 5.03 10.98
CA ASP A 168 12.98 5.91 11.51
C ASP A 168 11.61 5.23 11.53
N ALA A 169 11.43 4.25 10.64
CA ALA A 169 10.17 3.52 10.52
C ALA A 169 10.38 2.06 10.13
N LEU A 170 9.37 1.23 10.44
CA LEU A 170 9.23 -0.11 9.90
C LEU A 170 8.29 -0.11 8.69
N LEU A 171 8.70 -0.80 7.62
CA LEU A 171 7.83 -1.19 6.52
C LEU A 171 7.60 -2.70 6.63
N ILE A 172 6.35 -3.08 6.95
CA ILE A 172 5.98 -4.47 7.23
C ILE A 172 5.23 -5.04 6.04
N THR A 173 5.62 -6.25 5.63
CA THR A 173 4.96 -7.06 4.60
C THR A 173 4.64 -8.44 5.17
N GLY A 174 3.67 -9.14 4.57
CA GLY A 174 3.26 -10.46 5.03
C GLY A 174 2.27 -10.46 6.21
N PRO A 175 1.63 -11.61 6.50
CA PRO A 175 0.49 -11.72 7.42
C PRO A 175 0.86 -11.72 8.90
N VAL A 176 2.12 -11.53 9.22
CA VAL A 176 2.71 -11.71 10.57
C VAL A 176 2.49 -13.14 11.06
N THR A 177 3.26 -14.06 10.49
CA THR A 177 3.22 -15.47 10.93
C THR A 177 3.80 -15.62 12.34
N GLU A 178 3.38 -16.67 13.05
CA GLU A 178 3.88 -16.99 14.41
C GLU A 178 5.41 -17.04 14.44
N ASN A 179 6.02 -17.69 13.44
CA ASN A 179 7.49 -17.77 13.34
C ASN A 179 8.17 -16.40 13.20
N MET A 180 7.49 -15.40 12.63
CA MET A 180 8.05 -14.05 12.43
C MET A 180 7.67 -13.06 13.52
N LEU A 181 6.70 -13.38 14.38
CA LEU A 181 6.19 -12.48 15.41
C LEU A 181 7.28 -11.98 16.34
N LEU A 182 8.13 -12.89 16.86
CA LEU A 182 9.22 -12.51 17.74
C LEU A 182 10.24 -11.60 17.00
N GLY A 183 10.59 -11.96 15.75
CA GLY A 183 11.50 -11.17 14.92
C GLY A 183 10.98 -9.77 14.64
N LEU A 184 9.68 -9.65 14.34
CA LEU A 184 9.00 -8.36 14.16
C LEU A 184 9.06 -7.49 15.42
N LYS A 185 8.66 -8.05 16.58
CA LYS A 185 8.70 -7.36 17.88
C LYS A 185 10.10 -6.86 18.23
N LYS A 186 11.11 -7.73 18.11
CA LYS A 186 12.52 -7.38 18.37
C LYS A 186 13.04 -6.28 17.43
N THR A 187 12.65 -6.34 16.16
CA THR A 187 13.02 -5.32 15.18
C THR A 187 12.36 -3.98 15.53
N TYR A 188 11.08 -3.99 15.90
CA TYR A 188 10.36 -2.79 16.32
C TYR A 188 10.96 -2.16 17.58
N GLU A 189 11.31 -2.97 18.59
CA GLU A 189 11.97 -2.51 19.81
C GLU A 189 13.31 -1.82 19.51
N ALA A 190 14.05 -2.32 18.53
CA ALA A 190 15.37 -1.82 18.16
C ALA A 190 15.35 -0.51 17.34
N VAL A 191 14.20 -0.13 16.75
CA VAL A 191 14.05 1.19 16.09
C VAL A 191 13.92 2.26 17.16
N PRO A 192 14.74 3.33 17.13
CA PRO A 192 14.67 4.42 18.11
C PRO A 192 13.34 5.17 18.05
N ALA A 193 12.89 5.71 19.19
CA ALA A 193 11.78 6.65 19.20
C ALA A 193 12.26 8.09 18.81
N PRO A 194 11.44 8.89 18.12
CA PRO A 194 10.10 8.57 17.62
C PRO A 194 10.17 7.71 16.37
N LYS A 195 9.23 6.79 16.25
CA LYS A 195 9.14 5.84 15.11
C LYS A 195 7.71 5.65 14.67
N PHE A 196 7.52 5.20 13.42
CA PHE A 196 6.20 4.84 12.92
C PHE A 196 6.22 3.54 12.10
N VAL A 197 5.04 3.02 11.77
CA VAL A 197 4.86 1.71 11.13
C VAL A 197 4.03 1.85 9.87
N ILE A 198 4.51 1.28 8.78
CA ILE A 198 3.84 1.19 7.49
C ILE A 198 3.48 -0.28 7.24
N ALA A 199 2.21 -0.58 7.04
CA ALA A 199 1.75 -1.90 6.61
C ALA A 199 1.53 -1.89 5.09
N VAL A 200 2.25 -2.76 4.36
CA VAL A 200 2.23 -2.82 2.89
C VAL A 200 1.63 -4.14 2.43
N GLY A 201 0.53 -4.04 1.69
CA GLY A 201 -0.19 -5.17 1.13
C GLY A 201 -1.27 -5.76 2.03
N ALA A 202 -2.23 -6.43 1.42
CA ALA A 202 -3.39 -7.02 2.10
C ALA A 202 -3.00 -7.98 3.24
N CYS A 203 -1.90 -8.72 3.07
CA CYS A 203 -1.40 -9.61 4.11
C CYS A 203 -0.98 -8.84 5.37
N ALA A 204 -0.20 -7.76 5.23
CA ALA A 204 0.26 -6.96 6.35
C ALA A 204 -0.85 -6.14 7.01
N ILE A 205 -1.92 -5.84 6.28
CA ILE A 205 -3.06 -5.04 6.76
C ILE A 205 -4.12 -5.89 7.45
N ALA A 206 -4.45 -7.06 6.87
CA ALA A 206 -5.62 -7.84 7.29
C ALA A 206 -5.43 -9.37 7.14
N GLY A 207 -4.19 -9.87 7.09
CA GLY A 207 -3.90 -11.31 6.93
C GLY A 207 -3.95 -11.83 5.49
N GLY A 208 -4.59 -11.10 4.56
CA GLY A 208 -4.73 -11.50 3.16
C GLY A 208 -5.40 -12.88 3.00
N PRO A 209 -4.85 -13.76 2.13
CA PRO A 209 -5.37 -15.12 1.95
C PRO A 209 -5.24 -16.03 3.16
N TYR A 210 -4.44 -15.63 4.15
CA TYR A 210 -4.14 -16.42 5.36
C TYR A 210 -4.94 -15.96 6.58
N ARG A 211 -5.88 -15.05 6.38
CA ARG A 211 -6.72 -14.49 7.45
C ARG A 211 -7.45 -15.59 8.22
N GLY A 212 -7.43 -15.51 9.55
CA GLY A 212 -8.04 -16.49 10.45
C GLY A 212 -7.28 -17.79 10.60
N HIS A 213 -6.09 -17.94 9.99
CA HIS A 213 -5.27 -19.13 10.19
C HIS A 213 -4.54 -19.06 11.53
N ALA A 214 -4.52 -20.17 12.28
CA ALA A 214 -3.95 -20.24 13.65
C ALA A 214 -2.47 -19.79 13.73
N GLU A 215 -1.69 -19.98 12.64
CA GLU A 215 -0.29 -19.61 12.56
C GLU A 215 -0.07 -18.18 12.02
N CYS A 216 -1.11 -17.35 11.90
CA CYS A 216 -1.07 -15.99 11.41
C CYS A 216 -1.78 -15.03 12.37
N HIS A 217 -1.27 -13.80 12.47
CA HIS A 217 -1.81 -12.75 13.33
C HIS A 217 -2.68 -11.73 12.60
N ASP A 218 -3.22 -12.11 11.44
CA ASP A 218 -4.10 -11.28 10.61
C ASP A 218 -3.55 -9.87 10.30
N GLY A 219 -2.24 -9.79 10.11
CA GLY A 219 -1.52 -8.56 9.80
C GLY A 219 -0.88 -7.88 11.01
N ALA A 220 -0.35 -6.69 10.79
CA ALA A 220 0.47 -5.98 11.78
C ALA A 220 -0.33 -5.30 12.89
N SER A 221 -1.60 -4.92 12.64
CA SER A 221 -2.41 -4.09 13.55
C SER A 221 -2.73 -4.76 14.88
N GLY A 222 -2.79 -6.08 14.92
CA GLY A 222 -2.97 -6.83 16.16
C GLY A 222 -1.73 -6.86 17.06
N THR A 223 -0.57 -6.50 16.52
CA THR A 223 0.72 -6.57 17.20
C THR A 223 1.34 -5.19 17.46
N LEU A 224 1.21 -4.27 16.50
CA LEU A 224 1.80 -2.93 16.54
C LEU A 224 0.77 -1.88 16.14
N LYS A 225 0.95 -0.64 16.62
CA LYS A 225 0.22 0.50 16.08
C LYS A 225 0.73 0.78 14.68
N VAL A 226 -0.14 0.70 13.68
CA VAL A 226 0.15 1.03 12.29
C VAL A 226 -0.29 2.48 12.02
N ASP A 227 0.59 3.25 11.41
CA ASP A 227 0.39 4.69 11.15
C ASP A 227 0.13 4.99 9.66
N LEU A 228 0.47 4.05 8.76
CA LEU A 228 0.17 4.14 7.33
C LEU A 228 -0.15 2.75 6.78
N PHE A 229 -1.23 2.66 6.03
CA PHE A 229 -1.70 1.46 5.34
C PHE A 229 -1.60 1.66 3.83
N ILE A 230 -0.95 0.74 3.12
CA ILE A 230 -0.81 0.77 1.66
C ILE A 230 -1.39 -0.53 1.09
N PRO A 231 -2.67 -0.52 0.67
CA PRO A 231 -3.35 -1.72 0.20
C PRO A 231 -2.92 -2.15 -1.20
N GLY A 232 -3.03 -3.45 -1.46
CA GLY A 232 -2.69 -4.12 -2.72
C GLY A 232 -2.29 -5.57 -2.49
N CYS A 233 -2.26 -6.39 -3.54
CA CYS A 233 -1.79 -7.79 -3.45
C CYS A 233 -1.05 -8.22 -4.73
N PRO A 234 0.22 -7.78 -4.88
CA PRO A 234 0.92 -6.72 -4.15
C PRO A 234 0.45 -5.30 -4.56
N PRO A 235 0.70 -4.26 -3.74
CA PRO A 235 0.52 -2.89 -4.20
C PRO A 235 1.58 -2.55 -5.25
N HIS A 236 1.15 -1.89 -6.33
CA HIS A 236 2.07 -1.43 -7.37
C HIS A 236 3.12 -0.46 -6.80
N PRO A 237 4.37 -0.43 -7.31
CA PRO A 237 5.41 0.49 -6.82
C PRO A 237 4.97 1.95 -6.77
N LEU A 238 4.16 2.42 -7.74
CA LEU A 238 3.58 3.76 -7.71
C LEU A 238 2.66 3.99 -6.50
N THR A 239 1.85 3.01 -6.14
CA THR A 239 0.97 3.07 -4.96
C THR A 239 1.78 3.14 -3.66
N ILE A 240 2.88 2.38 -3.59
CA ILE A 240 3.78 2.42 -2.43
C ILE A 240 4.48 3.78 -2.33
N LEU A 241 5.01 4.26 -3.45
CA LEU A 241 5.69 5.56 -3.53
C LEU A 241 4.74 6.69 -3.15
N ASP A 242 3.55 6.74 -3.75
CA ASP A 242 2.51 7.75 -3.46
C ASP A 242 2.19 7.78 -1.96
N GLY A 243 1.90 6.63 -1.35
CA GLY A 243 1.58 6.54 0.08
C GLY A 243 2.70 7.07 0.97
N ILE A 244 3.95 6.74 0.67
CA ILE A 244 5.12 7.24 1.40
C ILE A 244 5.28 8.75 1.21
N LEU A 245 5.14 9.26 -0.01
CA LEU A 245 5.29 10.69 -0.30
C LEU A 245 4.17 11.52 0.33
N ARG A 246 2.93 11.03 0.31
CA ARG A 246 1.77 11.69 0.94
C ARG A 246 1.92 11.77 2.45
N VAL A 247 2.29 10.70 3.14
CA VAL A 247 2.50 10.74 4.60
C VAL A 247 3.61 11.71 5.00
N LEU A 248 4.58 11.92 4.11
CA LEU A 248 5.67 12.88 4.29
C LEU A 248 5.33 14.31 3.83
N GLY A 249 4.13 14.55 3.28
CA GLY A 249 3.73 15.85 2.74
C GLY A 249 4.55 16.31 1.53
N LYS A 250 5.03 15.36 0.72
CA LYS A 250 5.79 15.64 -0.52
C LYS A 250 4.93 15.60 -1.77
N VAL A 251 3.68 15.23 -1.63
CA VAL A 251 2.63 15.23 -2.65
C VAL A 251 1.36 15.78 -2.01
N GLU A 252 0.61 16.57 -2.74
CA GLU A 252 -0.71 17.07 -2.32
C GLU A 252 -1.71 15.91 -2.18
N GLU A 253 -2.66 16.04 -1.26
CA GLU A 253 -3.72 15.05 -1.02
C GLU A 253 -4.84 15.14 -2.05
#